data_07e818707c3e6efac5dbb3138f396253
#
_entry.id   07e818707c3e6efac5dbb3138f396253
#
_cell.length_a   1.000
_cell.length_b   1.000
_cell.length_c   1.000
_cell.angle_alpha   90.00
_cell.angle_beta   90.00
_cell.angle_gamma   90.00
#
_symmetry.space_group_name_H-M   'P 1'
#
loop_
_entity.id
_entity.type
_entity.pdbx_description
1 polymer ?
#
loop_
_entity_poly.entity_id
_entity_poly.type
_entity_poly.pdbx_seq_one_letter_code
_entity_poly.pdbx_strand_id
1 'polypeptide(L)'
;MSALVPARVGLDLDGVLIDLHTPALRLASEILEREVRAEDLREWDFSHLFPNAAMHDAFWHKIGSRNFHRDLRPYPGAAEGLALLDEIGAEVWFVTSPLSQGPTWAHDRDGWVAEMFPSASGGKRRPIVHTQDKQAFSGDFLVDDKPTNVLEWQRAQRAWLRSRAVGIVREPTGVLWWKPWNKSAEFELDPDGTPVYPGSLAALGGLALASEWLHVETLVIDLHNRLIGALL
;
A
#
# COMPACT_ATOMS: atom_id res chain seq x y z
N MET A 1 21.11 27.57 -5.25
CA MET A 1 19.91 27.01 -4.62
C MET A 1 20.03 25.50 -4.71
N SER A 2 20.17 24.79 -3.59
CA SER A 2 20.19 23.33 -3.59
C SER A 2 18.80 22.85 -4.03
N ALA A 3 18.74 22.04 -5.09
CA ALA A 3 17.49 21.44 -5.50
C ALA A 3 16.97 20.56 -4.35
N LEU A 4 15.74 20.80 -3.92
CA LEU A 4 15.08 19.96 -2.91
C LEU A 4 15.01 18.53 -3.46
N VAL A 5 15.47 17.57 -2.65
CA VAL A 5 15.37 16.16 -3.02
C VAL A 5 13.89 15.78 -3.03
N PRO A 6 13.36 15.19 -4.12
CA PRO A 6 11.98 14.74 -4.19
C PRO A 6 11.60 13.82 -3.03
N ALA A 7 10.35 13.88 -2.58
CA ALA A 7 9.84 12.90 -1.63
C ALA A 7 9.73 11.54 -2.33
N ARG A 8 10.24 10.47 -1.72
CA ARG A 8 10.12 9.11 -2.22
C ARG A 8 8.94 8.41 -1.57
N VAL A 9 7.95 8.06 -2.39
CA VAL A 9 6.68 7.48 -1.97
C VAL A 9 6.58 6.04 -2.48
N GLY A 10 6.51 5.08 -1.56
CA GLY A 10 6.17 3.69 -1.86
C GLY A 10 4.66 3.50 -1.82
N LEU A 11 4.09 2.92 -2.85
CA LEU A 11 2.67 2.58 -2.93
C LEU A 11 2.51 1.08 -3.11
N ASP A 12 1.71 0.44 -2.25
CA ASP A 12 1.27 -0.91 -2.55
C ASP A 12 0.36 -0.92 -3.78
N LEU A 13 0.25 -2.06 -4.42
CA LEU A 13 -0.63 -2.25 -5.55
C LEU A 13 -1.99 -2.79 -5.12
N ASP A 14 -2.02 -3.98 -4.54
CA ASP A 14 -3.25 -4.68 -4.22
C ASP A 14 -3.93 -4.06 -2.99
N GLY A 15 -5.19 -3.68 -3.12
CA GLY A 15 -5.90 -2.99 -2.04
C GLY A 15 -5.69 -1.47 -1.97
N VAL A 16 -4.62 -0.94 -2.59
CA VAL A 16 -4.33 0.50 -2.66
C VAL A 16 -4.63 1.07 -4.04
N LEU A 17 -3.95 0.59 -5.07
CA LEU A 17 -4.11 1.05 -6.46
C LEU A 17 -5.01 0.12 -7.27
N ILE A 18 -4.97 -1.17 -6.97
CA ILE A 18 -5.63 -2.24 -7.70
C ILE A 18 -6.76 -2.84 -6.87
N ASP A 19 -7.94 -2.91 -7.45
CA ASP A 19 -9.07 -3.64 -6.86
C ASP A 19 -8.88 -5.16 -7.03
N LEU A 20 -8.10 -5.75 -6.14
CA LEU A 20 -7.96 -7.19 -6.01
C LEU A 20 -9.18 -7.79 -5.30
N HIS A 21 -9.76 -7.07 -4.35
CA HIS A 21 -10.75 -7.62 -3.42
C HIS A 21 -12.08 -7.94 -4.09
N THR A 22 -12.60 -7.08 -4.95
CA THR A 22 -13.88 -7.32 -5.64
C THR A 22 -13.87 -8.62 -6.45
N PRO A 23 -12.90 -8.87 -7.35
CA PRO A 23 -12.83 -10.14 -8.06
C PRO A 23 -12.46 -11.33 -7.15
N ALA A 24 -11.69 -11.12 -6.08
CA ALA A 24 -11.38 -12.16 -5.11
C ALA A 24 -12.61 -12.60 -4.31
N LEU A 25 -13.47 -11.67 -3.88
CA LEU A 25 -14.75 -11.99 -3.22
C LEU A 25 -15.69 -12.77 -4.14
N ARG A 26 -15.74 -12.40 -5.41
CA ARG A 26 -16.51 -13.15 -6.41
C ARG A 26 -16.01 -14.58 -6.56
N LEU A 27 -14.69 -14.74 -6.67
CA LEU A 27 -14.05 -16.05 -6.72
C LEU A 27 -14.30 -16.88 -5.44
N ALA A 28 -14.20 -16.25 -4.26
CA ALA A 28 -14.52 -16.92 -2.99
C ALA A 28 -15.98 -17.38 -2.95
N SER A 29 -16.91 -16.55 -3.45
CA SER A 29 -18.34 -16.89 -3.54
C SER A 29 -18.56 -18.11 -4.45
N GLU A 30 -17.87 -18.19 -5.58
CA GLU A 30 -17.92 -19.34 -6.49
C GLU A 30 -17.41 -20.62 -5.84
N ILE A 31 -16.25 -20.55 -5.14
CA ILE A 31 -15.65 -21.72 -4.48
C ILE A 31 -16.52 -22.21 -3.30
N LEU A 32 -17.12 -21.28 -2.56
CA LEU A 32 -17.91 -21.58 -1.36
C LEU A 32 -19.39 -21.85 -1.67
N GLU A 33 -19.80 -21.71 -2.93
CA GLU A 33 -21.20 -21.86 -3.39
C GLU A 33 -22.19 -21.02 -2.55
N ARG A 34 -21.72 -19.86 -2.06
CA ARG A 34 -22.53 -18.88 -1.31
C ARG A 34 -22.04 -17.47 -1.56
N GLU A 35 -22.89 -16.49 -1.38
CA GLU A 35 -22.49 -15.10 -1.46
C GLU A 35 -21.48 -14.76 -0.34
N VAL A 36 -20.35 -14.16 -0.72
CA VAL A 36 -19.34 -13.58 0.19
C VAL A 36 -19.24 -12.10 -0.12
N ARG A 37 -19.43 -11.28 0.90
CA ARG A 37 -19.45 -9.83 0.80
C ARG A 37 -18.22 -9.20 1.45
N ALA A 38 -17.98 -7.93 1.17
CA ALA A 38 -16.86 -7.18 1.78
C ALA A 38 -16.95 -7.12 3.32
N GLU A 39 -18.19 -7.12 3.86
CA GLU A 39 -18.45 -7.12 5.30
C GLU A 39 -18.07 -8.43 5.99
N ASP A 40 -17.95 -9.52 5.23
CA ASP A 40 -17.52 -10.82 5.73
C ASP A 40 -16.00 -10.87 5.92
N LEU A 41 -15.25 -9.95 5.28
CA LEU A 41 -13.80 -9.91 5.41
C LEU A 41 -13.37 -9.35 6.77
N ARG A 42 -12.56 -10.15 7.47
CA ARG A 42 -11.93 -9.81 8.74
C ARG A 42 -10.42 -9.71 8.62
N GLU A 43 -9.87 -10.37 7.61
CA GLU A 43 -8.44 -10.47 7.36
C GLU A 43 -8.17 -10.35 5.86
N TRP A 44 -7.05 -9.75 5.52
CA TRP A 44 -6.62 -9.49 4.14
C TRP A 44 -6.40 -10.77 3.32
N ASP A 45 -6.05 -11.91 3.97
CA ASP A 45 -5.70 -13.16 3.31
C ASP A 45 -6.88 -14.09 3.02
N PHE A 46 -8.11 -13.66 3.40
CA PHE A 46 -9.34 -14.43 3.20
C PHE A 46 -9.39 -15.79 3.94
N SER A 47 -8.37 -16.16 4.75
CA SER A 47 -8.25 -17.50 5.34
C SER A 47 -9.47 -17.93 6.13
N HIS A 48 -10.02 -17.00 6.92
CA HIS A 48 -11.19 -17.24 7.77
C HIS A 48 -12.50 -17.56 7.01
N LEU A 49 -12.55 -17.30 5.70
CA LEU A 49 -13.73 -17.63 4.87
C LEU A 49 -13.80 -19.12 4.53
N PHE A 50 -12.66 -19.80 4.47
CA PHE A 50 -12.56 -21.16 3.96
C PHE A 50 -12.59 -22.20 5.09
N PRO A 51 -13.38 -23.27 4.95
CA PRO A 51 -13.51 -24.30 5.99
C PRO A 51 -12.24 -25.17 6.16
N ASN A 52 -11.34 -25.15 5.17
CA ASN A 52 -10.11 -25.91 5.19
C ASN A 52 -9.02 -25.31 4.31
N ALA A 53 -7.76 -25.68 4.57
CA ALA A 53 -6.59 -25.19 3.85
C ALA A 53 -6.62 -25.52 2.36
N ALA A 54 -7.17 -26.66 1.94
CA ALA A 54 -7.18 -27.05 0.53
C ALA A 54 -8.05 -26.11 -0.33
N MET A 55 -9.18 -25.66 0.19
CA MET A 55 -10.02 -24.66 -0.50
C MET A 55 -9.34 -23.28 -0.53
N HIS A 56 -8.69 -22.90 0.55
CA HIS A 56 -7.92 -21.67 0.63
C HIS A 56 -6.73 -21.68 -0.37
N ASP A 57 -6.00 -22.78 -0.45
CA ASP A 57 -4.92 -22.96 -1.42
C ASP A 57 -5.42 -22.92 -2.86
N ALA A 58 -6.55 -23.58 -3.15
CA ALA A 58 -7.19 -23.53 -4.46
C ALA A 58 -7.61 -22.11 -4.85
N PHE A 59 -8.10 -21.32 -3.91
CA PHE A 59 -8.43 -19.91 -4.09
C PHE A 59 -7.18 -19.11 -4.50
N TRP A 60 -6.07 -19.22 -3.75
CA TRP A 60 -4.84 -18.50 -4.05
C TRP A 60 -4.19 -18.96 -5.36
N HIS A 61 -4.28 -20.24 -5.72
CA HIS A 61 -3.84 -20.72 -7.03
C HIS A 61 -4.62 -20.08 -8.18
N LYS A 62 -5.93 -19.90 -8.03
CA LYS A 62 -6.74 -19.20 -9.03
C LYS A 62 -6.39 -17.72 -9.11
N ILE A 63 -6.21 -17.04 -7.97
CA ILE A 63 -5.71 -15.65 -7.92
C ILE A 63 -4.33 -15.54 -8.60
N GLY A 64 -3.43 -16.48 -8.38
CA GLY A 64 -2.11 -16.53 -9.01
C GLY A 64 -2.12 -16.80 -10.50
N SER A 65 -3.27 -17.09 -11.10
CA SER A 65 -3.37 -17.37 -12.54
C SER A 65 -3.30 -16.10 -13.38
N ARG A 66 -2.68 -16.23 -14.58
CA ARG A 66 -2.56 -15.12 -15.52
C ARG A 66 -3.90 -14.51 -15.92
N ASN A 67 -4.95 -15.32 -16.04
CA ASN A 67 -6.28 -14.84 -16.43
C ASN A 67 -6.88 -13.94 -15.37
N PHE A 68 -6.68 -14.27 -14.09
CA PHE A 68 -7.18 -13.46 -12.98
C PHE A 68 -6.57 -12.04 -13.01
N HIS A 69 -5.27 -11.93 -13.30
CA HIS A 69 -4.59 -10.63 -13.36
C HIS A 69 -5.10 -9.71 -14.47
N ARG A 70 -5.50 -10.26 -15.60
CA ARG A 70 -5.98 -9.48 -16.75
C ARG A 70 -7.30 -8.76 -16.46
N ASP A 71 -8.09 -9.32 -15.56
CA ASP A 71 -9.43 -8.79 -15.22
C ASP A 71 -9.40 -7.76 -14.09
N LEU A 72 -8.24 -7.57 -13.46
CA LEU A 72 -8.07 -6.56 -12.42
C LEU A 72 -8.26 -5.14 -12.99
N ARG A 73 -8.82 -4.28 -12.17
CA ARG A 73 -9.04 -2.87 -12.51
C ARG A 73 -8.42 -1.97 -11.45
N PRO A 74 -7.93 -0.78 -11.83
CA PRO A 74 -7.56 0.24 -10.85
C PRO A 74 -8.77 0.64 -10.00
N TYR A 75 -8.52 0.98 -8.75
CA TYR A 75 -9.54 1.68 -7.99
C TYR A 75 -9.87 3.05 -8.63
N PRO A 76 -11.13 3.52 -8.52
CA PRO A 76 -11.47 4.89 -8.90
C PRO A 76 -10.54 5.89 -8.19
N GLY A 77 -10.04 6.87 -8.91
CA GLY A 77 -9.13 7.88 -8.37
C GLY A 77 -7.65 7.48 -8.32
N ALA A 78 -7.28 6.20 -8.60
CA ALA A 78 -5.89 5.76 -8.51
C ALA A 78 -4.97 6.45 -9.54
N ALA A 79 -5.44 6.62 -10.77
CA ALA A 79 -4.68 7.31 -11.82
C ALA A 79 -4.54 8.80 -11.51
N GLU A 80 -5.61 9.42 -11.05
CA GLU A 80 -5.65 10.82 -10.61
C GLU A 80 -4.71 11.06 -9.44
N GLY A 81 -4.72 10.16 -8.44
CA GLY A 81 -3.82 10.23 -7.30
C GLY A 81 -2.34 10.12 -7.69
N LEU A 82 -2.02 9.24 -8.65
CA LEU A 82 -0.67 9.16 -9.20
C LEU A 82 -0.27 10.42 -9.95
N ALA A 83 -1.20 11.04 -10.70
CA ALA A 83 -0.96 12.30 -11.39
C ALA A 83 -0.69 13.45 -10.40
N LEU A 84 -1.43 13.52 -9.28
CA LEU A 84 -1.18 14.50 -8.22
C LEU A 84 0.20 14.34 -7.60
N LEU A 85 0.63 13.10 -7.31
CA LEU A 85 1.98 12.84 -6.80
C LEU A 85 3.08 13.24 -7.80
N ASP A 86 2.85 13.02 -9.10
CA ASP A 86 3.76 13.47 -10.14
C ASP A 86 3.82 15.02 -10.21
N GLU A 87 2.68 15.69 -10.11
CA GLU A 87 2.56 17.16 -10.18
C GLU A 87 3.35 17.84 -9.06
N ILE A 88 3.31 17.29 -7.84
CA ILE A 88 4.10 17.80 -6.72
C ILE A 88 5.56 17.33 -6.74
N GLY A 89 5.97 16.59 -7.78
CA GLY A 89 7.34 16.14 -7.98
C GLY A 89 7.79 15.00 -7.07
N ALA A 90 6.88 14.18 -6.58
CA ALA A 90 7.22 13.00 -5.79
C ALA A 90 7.87 11.91 -6.65
N GLU A 91 8.84 11.19 -6.09
CA GLU A 91 9.42 9.98 -6.69
C GLU A 91 8.59 8.75 -6.28
N VAL A 92 7.68 8.34 -7.15
CA VAL A 92 6.74 7.24 -6.86
C VAL A 92 7.33 5.89 -7.23
N TRP A 93 7.31 4.96 -6.28
CA TRP A 93 7.70 3.56 -6.40
C TRP A 93 6.50 2.66 -6.10
N PHE A 94 6.33 1.60 -6.86
CA PHE A 94 5.39 0.54 -6.49
C PHE A 94 6.12 -0.51 -5.64
N VAL A 95 5.51 -0.91 -4.51
CA VAL A 95 6.12 -1.84 -3.56
C VAL A 95 5.11 -2.94 -3.27
N THR A 96 5.21 -4.05 -3.97
CA THR A 96 4.21 -5.11 -3.96
C THR A 96 4.79 -6.46 -3.53
N SER A 97 3.96 -7.28 -2.87
CA SER A 97 4.34 -8.61 -2.46
C SER A 97 4.06 -9.62 -3.58
N PRO A 98 5.08 -10.37 -4.04
CA PRO A 98 4.87 -11.39 -5.06
C PRO A 98 4.07 -12.56 -4.47
N LEU A 99 3.14 -13.10 -5.25
CA LEU A 99 2.37 -14.27 -4.88
C LEU A 99 3.13 -15.54 -5.26
N SER A 100 3.47 -16.37 -4.28
CA SER A 100 4.24 -17.61 -4.47
C SER A 100 3.51 -18.65 -5.35
N GLN A 101 2.18 -18.63 -5.36
CA GLN A 101 1.33 -19.52 -6.15
C GLN A 101 1.26 -19.13 -7.64
N GLY A 102 1.78 -17.96 -8.01
CA GLY A 102 1.78 -17.46 -9.39
C GLY A 102 3.19 -17.38 -9.98
N PRO A 103 3.68 -18.37 -10.71
CA PRO A 103 5.06 -18.38 -11.21
C PRO A 103 5.38 -17.23 -12.17
N THR A 104 4.38 -16.63 -12.78
CA THR A 104 4.53 -15.46 -13.67
C THR A 104 4.07 -14.16 -13.01
N TRP A 105 3.71 -14.19 -11.72
CA TRP A 105 3.10 -13.07 -11.00
C TRP A 105 3.83 -11.75 -11.23
N ALA A 106 5.12 -11.67 -10.95
CA ALA A 106 5.88 -10.44 -11.08
C ALA A 106 5.85 -9.90 -12.51
N HIS A 107 6.10 -10.79 -13.50
CA HIS A 107 6.09 -10.42 -14.92
C HIS A 107 4.73 -9.91 -15.39
N ASP A 108 3.66 -10.62 -15.04
CA ASP A 108 2.30 -10.25 -15.44
C ASP A 108 1.88 -8.94 -14.75
N ARG A 109 2.33 -8.71 -13.51
CA ARG A 109 2.08 -7.49 -12.76
C ARG A 109 2.83 -6.29 -13.37
N ASP A 110 4.08 -6.46 -13.75
CA ASP A 110 4.86 -5.41 -14.41
C ASP A 110 4.21 -4.99 -15.74
N GLY A 111 3.72 -5.96 -16.52
CA GLY A 111 2.99 -5.69 -17.75
C GLY A 111 1.70 -4.91 -17.49
N TRP A 112 0.92 -5.36 -16.52
CA TRP A 112 -0.34 -4.73 -16.15
C TRP A 112 -0.13 -3.29 -15.65
N VAL A 113 0.84 -3.08 -14.75
CA VAL A 113 1.17 -1.74 -14.23
C VAL A 113 1.62 -0.79 -15.33
N ALA A 114 2.44 -1.28 -16.29
CA ALA A 114 2.90 -0.46 -17.41
C ALA A 114 1.76 -0.03 -18.33
N GLU A 115 0.71 -0.84 -18.45
CA GLU A 115 -0.49 -0.54 -19.23
C GLU A 115 -1.43 0.43 -18.51
N MET A 116 -1.71 0.17 -17.22
CA MET A 116 -2.72 0.91 -16.45
C MET A 116 -2.19 2.21 -15.86
N PHE A 117 -0.90 2.28 -15.53
CA PHE A 117 -0.26 3.42 -14.88
C PHE A 117 0.99 3.90 -15.63
N PRO A 118 0.86 4.33 -16.89
CA PRO A 118 2.00 4.87 -17.61
C PRO A 118 2.55 6.10 -16.89
N SER A 119 3.88 6.27 -16.90
CA SER A 119 4.49 7.46 -16.30
C SER A 119 4.16 8.72 -17.10
N ALA A 120 3.77 9.80 -16.41
CA ALA A 120 3.52 11.11 -17.03
C ALA A 120 4.79 11.73 -17.66
N SER A 121 5.99 11.36 -17.19
CA SER A 121 7.26 11.96 -17.60
C SER A 121 7.90 11.32 -18.85
N GLY A 122 7.11 11.00 -19.87
CA GLY A 122 7.67 10.70 -21.21
C GLY A 122 8.30 9.31 -21.35
N GLY A 123 7.70 8.27 -20.79
CA GLY A 123 7.97 6.87 -21.14
C GLY A 123 8.91 6.09 -20.22
N LYS A 124 9.38 6.64 -19.13
CA LYS A 124 10.04 5.84 -18.09
C LYS A 124 8.98 5.10 -17.28
N ARG A 125 9.11 3.78 -17.19
CA ARG A 125 8.28 2.97 -16.28
C ARG A 125 8.54 3.40 -14.84
N ARG A 126 7.50 3.45 -14.02
CA ARG A 126 7.66 3.61 -12.57
C ARG A 126 8.42 2.39 -12.03
N PRO A 127 9.39 2.60 -11.13
CA PRO A 127 10.11 1.50 -10.52
C PRO A 127 9.17 0.63 -9.67
N ILE A 128 9.35 -0.68 -9.74
CA ILE A 128 8.59 -1.67 -8.98
C ILE A 128 9.56 -2.48 -8.12
N VAL A 129 9.22 -2.61 -6.84
CA VAL A 129 9.91 -3.49 -5.89
C VAL A 129 8.99 -4.67 -5.58
N HIS A 130 9.38 -5.86 -6.00
CA HIS A 130 8.72 -7.11 -5.65
C HIS A 130 9.37 -7.68 -4.39
N THR A 131 8.68 -7.60 -3.26
CA THR A 131 9.21 -8.09 -1.98
C THR A 131 8.10 -8.49 -1.02
N GLN A 132 8.32 -9.58 -0.28
CA GLN A 132 7.48 -9.94 0.87
C GLN A 132 7.81 -9.06 2.09
N ASP A 133 9.05 -8.58 2.15
CA ASP A 133 9.54 -7.71 3.22
C ASP A 133 9.57 -6.26 2.72
N LYS A 134 8.50 -5.52 2.97
CA LYS A 134 8.39 -4.11 2.58
C LYS A 134 9.37 -3.19 3.33
N GLN A 135 10.00 -3.66 4.41
CA GLN A 135 11.05 -2.93 5.12
C GLN A 135 12.29 -2.71 4.23
N ALA A 136 12.46 -3.54 3.18
CA ALA A 136 13.52 -3.39 2.19
C ALA A 136 13.38 -2.12 1.33
N PHE A 137 12.17 -1.56 1.21
CA PHE A 137 11.97 -0.28 0.53
C PHE A 137 12.43 0.88 1.42
N SER A 138 13.31 1.72 0.89
CA SER A 138 13.75 2.95 1.56
C SER A 138 13.05 4.16 0.94
N GLY A 139 12.29 4.90 1.74
CA GLY A 139 11.52 6.06 1.28
C GLY A 139 11.07 6.96 2.42
N ASP A 140 10.38 8.04 2.06
CA ASP A 140 9.79 8.98 3.02
C ASP A 140 8.38 8.53 3.44
N PHE A 141 7.67 7.85 2.53
CA PHE A 141 6.32 7.33 2.76
C PHE A 141 6.20 5.88 2.27
N LEU A 142 5.40 5.09 2.97
CA LEU A 142 4.83 3.84 2.48
C LEU A 142 3.32 3.88 2.68
N VAL A 143 2.57 3.73 1.58
CA VAL A 143 1.11 3.59 1.58
C VAL A 143 0.78 2.12 1.35
N ASP A 144 0.05 1.50 2.26
CA ASP A 144 -0.28 0.07 2.22
C ASP A 144 -1.62 -0.15 2.94
N ASP A 145 -2.43 -1.11 2.51
CA ASP A 145 -3.69 -1.46 3.17
C ASP A 145 -3.52 -2.48 4.31
N LYS A 146 -2.31 -3.05 4.44
CA LYS A 146 -1.98 -4.00 5.50
C LYS A 146 -1.26 -3.29 6.66
N PRO A 147 -1.89 -3.21 7.84
CA PRO A 147 -1.34 -2.49 8.99
C PRO A 147 0.06 -2.94 9.40
N THR A 148 0.30 -4.25 9.40
CA THR A 148 1.62 -4.82 9.77
C THR A 148 2.73 -4.32 8.84
N ASN A 149 2.49 -4.26 7.53
CA ASN A 149 3.46 -3.75 6.56
C ASN A 149 3.86 -2.31 6.89
N VAL A 150 2.86 -1.45 7.12
CA VAL A 150 3.09 -0.03 7.42
C VAL A 150 3.86 0.16 8.71
N LEU A 151 3.47 -0.55 9.79
CA LEU A 151 4.10 -0.46 11.10
C LEU A 151 5.54 -0.96 11.09
N GLU A 152 5.78 -2.12 10.51
CA GLU A 152 7.10 -2.73 10.45
C GLU A 152 8.05 -1.92 9.57
N TRP A 153 7.56 -1.45 8.43
CA TRP A 153 8.33 -0.55 7.57
C TRP A 153 8.74 0.71 8.32
N GLN A 154 7.80 1.40 8.96
CA GLN A 154 8.08 2.65 9.68
C GLN A 154 9.10 2.44 10.81
N ARG A 155 8.98 1.34 11.57
CA ARG A 155 9.95 0.97 12.60
C ARG A 155 11.36 0.77 12.03
N ALA A 156 11.45 0.03 10.93
CA ALA A 156 12.72 -0.27 10.27
C ALA A 156 13.38 1.00 9.72
N GLN A 157 12.62 1.87 9.05
CA GLN A 157 13.16 3.13 8.52
C GLN A 157 13.63 4.06 9.65
N ARG A 158 12.89 4.18 10.73
CA ARG A 158 13.32 4.96 11.91
C ARG A 158 14.57 4.41 12.58
N ALA A 159 14.68 3.09 12.73
CA ALA A 159 15.85 2.44 13.28
C ALA A 159 17.08 2.70 12.40
N TRP A 160 16.93 2.60 11.08
CA TRP A 160 17.97 2.87 10.10
C TRP A 160 18.45 4.33 10.17
N LEU A 161 17.54 5.30 10.25
CA LEU A 161 17.88 6.71 10.38
C LEU A 161 18.64 7.02 11.67
N ARG A 162 18.20 6.48 12.81
CA ARG A 162 18.89 6.66 14.10
C ARG A 162 20.31 6.11 14.10
N SER A 163 20.58 5.06 13.32
CA SER A 163 21.93 4.48 13.23
C SER A 163 22.93 5.33 12.44
N ARG A 164 22.45 6.31 11.68
CA ARG A 164 23.26 7.09 10.74
C ARG A 164 23.43 8.53 11.18
N ALA A 165 23.50 8.97 12.35
CA ALA A 165 23.85 10.33 12.83
C ALA A 165 23.92 11.43 11.73
N VAL A 166 22.94 11.48 10.83
CA VAL A 166 22.92 12.34 9.64
C VAL A 166 21.98 13.51 9.93
N GLY A 167 22.33 14.68 9.44
CA GLY A 167 21.60 15.94 9.62
C GLY A 167 20.09 15.88 9.32
N ILE A 168 19.46 16.94 8.88
CA ILE A 168 18.00 17.05 8.68
C ILE A 168 17.47 15.85 7.88
N VAL A 169 16.78 14.95 8.55
CA VAL A 169 16.22 13.73 7.98
C VAL A 169 14.71 13.84 8.01
N ARG A 170 14.09 13.52 6.88
CA ARG A 170 12.63 13.36 6.82
C ARG A 170 12.22 12.20 7.72
N GLU A 171 11.24 12.41 8.58
CA GLU A 171 10.72 11.33 9.39
C GLU A 171 9.85 10.41 8.51
N PRO A 172 10.18 9.11 8.39
CA PRO A 172 9.42 8.20 7.56
C PRO A 172 8.02 8.02 8.14
N THR A 173 7.04 8.21 7.27
CA THR A 173 5.62 8.14 7.64
C THR A 173 4.95 6.98 6.95
N GLY A 174 4.47 6.02 7.72
CA GLY A 174 3.59 4.97 7.25
C GLY A 174 2.19 5.52 7.06
N VAL A 175 1.56 5.20 5.94
CA VAL A 175 0.19 5.61 5.61
C VAL A 175 -0.65 4.37 5.44
N LEU A 176 -1.58 4.14 6.38
CA LEU A 176 -2.53 3.05 6.25
C LEU A 176 -3.66 3.47 5.29
N TRP A 177 -3.80 2.71 4.20
CA TRP A 177 -4.92 2.88 3.30
C TRP A 177 -6.15 2.19 3.85
N TRP A 178 -7.12 3.01 4.29
CA TRP A 178 -8.30 2.52 4.99
C TRP A 178 -9.24 1.73 4.09
N LYS A 179 -9.59 0.52 4.54
CA LYS A 179 -10.52 -0.38 3.86
C LYS A 179 -11.41 -1.12 4.87
N PRO A 180 -12.59 -1.62 4.47
CA PRO A 180 -13.48 -2.35 5.37
C PRO A 180 -12.83 -3.53 6.09
N TRP A 181 -11.91 -4.23 5.43
CA TRP A 181 -11.23 -5.41 5.97
C TRP A 181 -10.08 -5.11 6.92
N ASN A 182 -9.57 -3.89 6.97
CA ASN A 182 -8.58 -3.52 7.96
C ASN A 182 -9.19 -2.84 9.21
N LYS A 183 -10.52 -2.95 9.35
CA LYS A 183 -11.29 -2.58 10.55
C LYS A 183 -11.30 -3.69 11.61
N SER A 184 -10.35 -4.63 11.60
CA SER A 184 -10.31 -5.70 12.59
C SER A 184 -10.21 -5.14 14.01
N ALA A 185 -10.55 -5.95 15.01
CA ALA A 185 -10.56 -5.55 16.43
C ALA A 185 -9.19 -5.07 16.98
N GLU A 186 -8.14 -5.11 16.14
CA GLU A 186 -6.83 -4.56 16.43
C GLU A 186 -6.78 -3.03 16.32
N PHE A 187 -7.83 -2.42 15.73
CA PHE A 187 -7.96 -0.98 15.57
C PHE A 187 -9.16 -0.48 16.39
N GLU A 188 -8.90 0.03 17.58
CA GLU A 188 -9.83 0.92 18.22
C GLU A 188 -9.74 2.28 17.55
N LEU A 189 -10.89 2.87 17.24
CA LEU A 189 -10.95 4.27 16.82
C LEU A 189 -11.11 5.13 18.07
N ASP A 190 -10.32 6.19 18.17
CA ASP A 190 -10.60 7.23 19.15
C ASP A 190 -11.90 8.00 18.77
N PRO A 191 -12.39 8.90 19.62
CA PRO A 191 -13.60 9.69 19.37
C PRO A 191 -13.54 10.51 18.06
N ASP A 192 -12.34 10.79 17.56
CA ASP A 192 -12.11 11.55 16.32
C ASP A 192 -12.04 10.63 15.09
N GLY A 193 -12.22 9.30 15.28
CA GLY A 193 -12.18 8.31 14.20
C GLY A 193 -10.78 7.89 13.78
N THR A 194 -9.77 8.29 14.52
CA THR A 194 -8.37 7.88 14.28
C THR A 194 -8.14 6.47 14.82
N PRO A 195 -7.51 5.56 14.07
CA PRO A 195 -7.22 4.23 14.57
C PRO A 195 -6.29 4.28 15.78
N VAL A 196 -6.76 3.80 16.92
CA VAL A 196 -5.93 3.58 18.10
C VAL A 196 -5.45 2.14 18.10
N TYR A 197 -4.20 1.95 17.76
CA TYR A 197 -3.58 0.64 17.95
C TYR A 197 -3.34 0.40 19.42
N PRO A 198 -3.82 -0.70 20.02
CA PRO A 198 -3.53 -1.01 21.42
C PRO A 198 -2.01 -0.99 21.66
N GLY A 199 -1.55 0.03 22.35
CA GLY A 199 -0.17 0.17 22.85
C GLY A 199 0.92 0.56 21.85
N SER A 200 0.63 0.91 20.59
CA SER A 200 1.71 1.10 19.62
C SER A 200 1.73 2.42 18.84
N LEU A 201 0.61 3.01 18.46
CA LEU A 201 0.60 4.18 17.59
C LEU A 201 1.01 5.47 18.25
N ALA A 202 0.52 5.74 19.47
CA ALA A 202 0.97 6.89 20.25
C ALA A 202 2.47 6.80 20.58
N ALA A 203 2.99 5.56 20.77
CA ALA A 203 4.39 5.30 21.04
C ALA A 203 5.29 5.38 19.79
N LEU A 204 4.72 5.29 18.58
CA LEU A 204 5.46 5.27 17.32
C LEU A 204 5.41 6.59 16.54
N GLY A 205 4.76 7.63 17.09
CA GLY A 205 4.70 8.94 16.43
C GLY A 205 3.83 8.95 15.20
N GLY A 206 2.66 8.32 15.31
CA GLY A 206 1.56 8.46 14.36
C GLY A 206 1.75 7.76 13.01
N LEU A 207 0.88 6.80 12.71
CA LEU A 207 0.54 6.45 11.35
C LEU A 207 -0.39 7.53 10.81
N ALA A 208 -0.19 7.91 9.56
CA ALA A 208 -1.22 8.64 8.86
C ALA A 208 -2.29 7.67 8.35
N LEU A 209 -3.53 8.09 8.34
CA LEU A 209 -4.63 7.38 7.74
C LEU A 209 -5.03 8.05 6.43
N ALA A 210 -5.18 7.28 5.37
CA ALA A 210 -5.69 7.77 4.11
C ALA A 210 -6.83 6.87 3.62
N SER A 211 -7.94 7.46 3.25
CA SER A 211 -9.05 6.80 2.55
C SER A 211 -9.26 7.36 1.15
N GLU A 212 -8.59 8.46 0.84
CA GLU A 212 -8.65 9.18 -0.42
C GLU A 212 -7.26 9.65 -0.83
N TRP A 213 -7.03 9.80 -2.13
CA TRP A 213 -5.73 10.22 -2.68
C TRP A 213 -5.36 11.64 -2.26
N LEU A 214 -6.34 12.51 -2.06
CA LEU A 214 -6.12 13.86 -1.55
C LEU A 214 -5.44 13.87 -0.17
N HIS A 215 -5.72 12.86 0.67
CA HIS A 215 -5.05 12.72 1.96
C HIS A 215 -3.56 12.40 1.80
N VAL A 216 -3.20 11.53 0.85
CA VAL A 216 -1.79 11.20 0.54
C VAL A 216 -1.06 12.41 0.00
N GLU A 217 -1.67 13.14 -0.93
CA GLU A 217 -1.12 14.39 -1.47
C GLU A 217 -0.85 15.41 -0.36
N THR A 218 -1.84 15.63 0.51
CA THR A 218 -1.72 16.57 1.64
C THR A 218 -0.56 16.20 2.56
N LEU A 219 -0.38 14.91 2.87
CA LEU A 219 0.73 14.43 3.69
C LEU A 219 2.09 14.67 3.02
N VAL A 220 2.19 14.46 1.70
CA VAL A 220 3.43 14.69 0.95
C VAL A 220 3.76 16.17 0.87
N ILE A 221 2.74 17.04 0.65
CA ILE A 221 2.91 18.49 0.64
C ILE A 221 3.34 19.00 2.01
N ASP A 222 2.72 18.52 3.09
CA ASP A 222 3.08 18.89 4.47
C ASP A 222 4.53 18.54 4.79
N LEU A 223 4.97 17.34 4.38
CA LEU A 223 6.36 16.96 4.53
C LEU A 223 7.29 17.88 3.75
N HIS A 224 6.93 18.21 2.51
CA HIS A 224 7.70 19.13 1.66
C HIS A 224 7.83 20.52 2.31
N ASN A 225 6.73 21.07 2.82
CA ASN A 225 6.69 22.37 3.48
C ASN A 225 7.52 22.41 4.79
N ARG A 226 7.47 21.33 5.58
CA ARG A 226 8.30 21.21 6.80
C ARG A 226 9.79 21.21 6.49
N LEU A 227 10.19 20.64 5.35
CA LEU A 227 11.57 20.66 4.90
C LEU A 227 12.05 22.04 4.49
N ILE A 228 11.20 22.81 3.77
CA ILE A 228 11.52 24.20 3.42
C ILE A 228 11.63 25.06 4.68
N GLY A 229 10.70 24.91 5.62
CA GLY A 229 10.73 25.65 6.89
C GLY A 229 11.91 25.29 7.81
N ALA A 230 12.50 24.11 7.67
CA ALA A 230 13.69 23.70 8.44
C ALA A 230 15.03 24.16 7.81
N LEU A 231 14.98 24.65 6.56
CA LEU A 231 16.14 25.15 5.83
C LEU A 231 16.25 26.70 5.85
N LEU A 232 15.20 27.36 6.33
CA LEU A 232 15.14 28.82 6.54
C LEU A 232 15.38 29.17 8.01
#